data_4a735ebdc842567348ab6a7ac5612eaf
#
_entry.id   4a735ebdc842567348ab6a7ac5612eaf
#
_cell.length_a   1.000
_cell.length_b   1.000
_cell.length_c   1.000
_cell.angle_alpha   90.00
_cell.angle_beta   90.00
_cell.angle_gamma   90.00
#
_symmetry.space_group_name_H-M   'P 1'
#
loop_
_entity.id
_entity.type
_entity.pdbx_description
1 polymer ?
#
loop_
_entity_poly.entity_id
_entity_poly.type
_entity_poly.pdbx_seq_one_letter_code
_entity_poly.pdbx_strand_id
1 'polypeptide(L)'
;MDRAHLQNVMVTMLIITKKPEMEQLVFEYVGRGVTKWEGEGAYSGEQTEMLLTVVSKKEALQLRKALQKQDPNIFVILDDNISVVGNFQKRV
;
A
#
# COMPACT_ATOMS: atom_id res chain seq x y z
N MET A 1 1.03 13.16 23.15
CA MET A 1 0.99 11.98 22.32
C MET A 1 2.38 11.63 21.85
N ASP A 2 2.77 10.42 22.04
CA ASP A 2 4.13 10.03 21.73
C ASP A 2 4.23 9.36 20.37
N ARG A 3 5.46 9.12 19.96
CA ARG A 3 5.73 8.50 18.67
C ARG A 3 5.23 7.08 18.57
N ALA A 4 5.24 6.36 19.67
CA ALA A 4 4.81 4.97 19.68
C ALA A 4 3.35 4.86 19.26
N HIS A 5 2.55 5.81 19.67
CA HIS A 5 1.14 5.84 19.29
C HIS A 5 0.99 5.97 17.77
N LEU A 6 1.70 6.93 17.17
CA LEU A 6 1.62 7.13 15.72
C LEU A 6 2.14 5.93 14.96
N GLN A 7 3.20 5.28 15.46
CA GLN A 7 3.75 4.11 14.81
C GLN A 7 2.79 2.92 14.86
N ASN A 8 1.89 2.92 15.84
CA ASN A 8 0.95 1.82 16.01
C ASN A 8 -0.38 2.05 15.30
N VAL A 9 -0.58 3.23 14.72
CA VAL A 9 -1.76 3.48 13.92
C VAL A 9 -1.60 2.78 12.59
N MET A 10 -2.52 1.87 12.31
CA MET A 10 -2.48 1.08 11.09
C MET A 10 -3.44 1.63 10.05
N VAL A 11 -3.03 1.53 8.82
CA VAL A 11 -3.86 1.95 7.69
C VAL A 11 -3.85 0.88 6.62
N THR A 12 -4.94 0.79 5.88
CA THR A 12 -5.00 -0.02 4.68
C THR A 12 -4.54 0.86 3.52
N MET A 13 -3.64 0.33 2.71
CA MET A 13 -3.25 0.96 1.45
C MET A 13 -3.74 0.11 0.30
N LEU A 14 -4.54 0.70 -0.55
CA LEU A 14 -4.92 0.09 -1.83
C LEU A 14 -4.25 0.90 -2.93
N ILE A 15 -3.39 0.25 -3.67
CA ILE A 15 -2.59 0.87 -4.70
C ILE A 15 -3.06 0.37 -6.06
N ILE A 16 -3.36 1.28 -6.95
CA ILE A 16 -3.82 0.94 -8.30
C ILE A 16 -2.86 1.60 -9.28
N THR A 17 -2.19 0.80 -10.08
CA THR A 17 -1.15 1.29 -10.98
C THR A 17 -1.18 0.53 -12.29
N LYS A 18 -0.80 1.21 -13.37
CA LYS A 18 -0.61 0.56 -14.66
C LYS A 18 0.82 0.10 -14.85
N LYS A 19 1.71 0.52 -13.95
CA LYS A 19 3.11 0.18 -14.03
C LYS A 19 3.35 -1.18 -13.39
N PRO A 20 4.07 -2.08 -14.08
CA PRO A 20 4.30 -3.43 -13.52
C PRO A 20 5.34 -3.42 -12.41
N GLU A 21 5.31 -4.47 -11.61
CA GLU A 21 6.34 -4.76 -10.61
C GLU A 21 6.47 -3.76 -9.48
N MET A 22 5.43 -2.96 -9.23
CA MET A 22 5.46 -1.99 -8.14
C MET A 22 5.40 -2.67 -6.76
N GLU A 23 5.00 -3.94 -6.71
CA GLU A 23 4.98 -4.68 -5.44
C GLU A 23 6.37 -4.79 -4.82
N GLN A 24 7.43 -4.78 -5.63
CA GLN A 24 8.78 -4.86 -5.09
C GLN A 24 9.13 -3.62 -4.28
N LEU A 25 8.69 -2.46 -4.75
CA LEU A 25 8.88 -1.22 -4.02
C LEU A 25 8.14 -1.27 -2.68
N VAL A 26 6.94 -1.82 -2.69
CA VAL A 26 6.17 -1.97 -1.46
C VAL A 26 6.91 -2.86 -0.48
N PHE A 27 7.46 -3.98 -0.93
CA PHE A 27 8.23 -4.87 -0.07
C PHE A 27 9.44 -4.17 0.55
N GLU A 28 10.12 -3.32 -0.21
CA GLU A 28 11.29 -2.62 0.31
C GLU A 28 10.94 -1.73 1.50
N TYR A 29 9.73 -1.16 1.48
CA TYR A 29 9.34 -0.22 2.53
C TYR A 29 8.64 -0.87 3.71
N VAL A 30 7.90 -1.94 3.50
CA VAL A 30 7.06 -2.47 4.57
C VAL A 30 7.47 -3.86 5.05
N GLY A 31 8.17 -4.63 4.24
CA GLY A 31 8.68 -5.93 4.66
C GLY A 31 7.63 -6.92 5.11
N ARG A 32 6.39 -6.79 4.65
CA ARG A 32 5.31 -7.70 5.03
C ARG A 32 4.45 -8.02 3.82
N GLY A 33 3.44 -8.84 4.04
CA GLY A 33 2.64 -9.36 2.94
C GLY A 33 1.91 -8.29 2.15
N VAL A 34 1.88 -8.50 0.85
CA VAL A 34 1.16 -7.67 -0.09
C VAL A 34 0.32 -8.60 -0.94
N THR A 35 -0.96 -8.30 -1.08
CA THR A 35 -1.82 -9.06 -1.96
C THR A 35 -1.92 -8.32 -3.28
N LYS A 36 -1.68 -9.05 -4.36
CA LYS A 36 -1.67 -8.48 -5.70
C LYS A 36 -2.71 -9.18 -6.55
N TRP A 37 -3.44 -8.40 -7.34
CA TRP A 37 -4.31 -8.95 -8.37
C TRP A 37 -4.40 -7.97 -9.51
N GLU A 38 -4.94 -8.43 -10.63
CA GLU A 38 -5.10 -7.60 -11.81
C GLU A 38 -6.53 -7.10 -11.91
N GLY A 39 -6.66 -5.86 -12.34
CA GLY A 39 -7.94 -5.26 -12.61
C GLY A 39 -7.98 -4.70 -14.01
N GLU A 40 -9.15 -4.24 -14.40
CA GLU A 40 -9.35 -3.65 -15.70
C GLU A 40 -10.20 -2.41 -15.55
N GLY A 41 -9.77 -1.31 -16.16
CA GLY A 41 -10.58 -0.11 -16.18
C GLY A 41 -11.87 -0.37 -16.94
N ALA A 42 -13.00 -0.14 -16.29
CA ALA A 42 -14.29 -0.44 -16.90
C ALA A 42 -14.54 0.41 -18.15
N TYR A 43 -14.00 1.61 -18.17
CA TYR A 43 -14.21 2.52 -19.28
C TYR A 43 -13.15 2.34 -20.37
N SER A 44 -11.89 2.30 -19.98
CA SER A 44 -10.78 2.27 -20.92
C SER A 44 -10.41 0.88 -21.39
N GLY A 45 -10.75 -0.15 -20.60
CA GLY A 45 -10.32 -1.52 -20.86
C GLY A 45 -8.86 -1.76 -20.58
N GLU A 46 -8.15 -0.77 -20.00
CA GLU A 46 -6.74 -0.94 -19.70
C GLU A 46 -6.53 -1.80 -18.47
N GLN A 47 -5.50 -2.63 -18.52
CA GLN A 47 -5.14 -3.46 -17.37
C GLN A 47 -4.44 -2.64 -16.33
N THR A 48 -4.76 -2.91 -15.07
CA THR A 48 -4.12 -2.30 -13.93
C THR A 48 -3.67 -3.38 -12.96
N GLU A 49 -2.68 -3.06 -12.15
CA GLU A 49 -2.28 -3.89 -11.04
C GLU A 49 -2.81 -3.29 -9.76
N MET A 50 -3.36 -4.14 -8.90
CA MET A 50 -3.92 -3.72 -7.64
C MET A 50 -3.14 -4.39 -6.52
N LEU A 51 -2.68 -3.57 -5.58
CA LEU A 51 -1.87 -4.04 -4.46
C LEU A 51 -2.55 -3.62 -3.17
N LEU A 52 -2.73 -4.57 -2.27
CA LEU A 52 -3.35 -4.29 -0.98
C LEU A 52 -2.38 -4.67 0.12
N THR A 53 -2.16 -3.75 1.04
CA THR A 53 -1.31 -4.02 2.19
C THR A 53 -1.83 -3.22 3.39
N VAL A 54 -1.47 -3.69 4.58
CA VAL A 54 -1.79 -2.98 5.82
C VAL A 54 -0.47 -2.57 6.44
N VAL A 55 -0.33 -1.29 6.70
CA VAL A 55 0.94 -0.70 7.12
C VAL A 55 0.70 0.29 8.25
N SER A 56 1.77 0.69 8.92
CA SER A 56 1.66 1.80 9.85
C SER A 56 1.46 3.10 9.09
N LYS A 57 0.92 4.09 9.76
CA LYS A 57 0.71 5.38 9.12
C LYS A 57 2.03 5.98 8.65
N LYS A 58 3.09 5.80 9.42
CA LYS A 58 4.41 6.29 9.03
C LYS A 58 4.91 5.62 7.76
N GLU A 59 4.76 4.29 7.69
CA GLU A 59 5.14 3.55 6.49
C GLU A 59 4.33 4.00 5.29
N ALA A 60 3.03 4.22 5.51
CA ALA A 60 2.14 4.64 4.42
C ALA A 60 2.58 5.96 3.81
N LEU A 61 2.95 6.92 4.65
CA LEU A 61 3.37 8.23 4.17
C LEU A 61 4.68 8.15 3.37
N GLN A 62 5.62 7.34 3.85
CA GLN A 62 6.88 7.15 3.16
C GLN A 62 6.69 6.40 1.84
N LEU A 63 5.90 5.34 1.89
CA LEU A 63 5.65 4.52 0.71
C LEU A 63 4.90 5.31 -0.36
N ARG A 64 3.92 6.11 0.04
CA ARG A 64 3.18 6.93 -0.90
C ARG A 64 4.11 7.83 -1.71
N LYS A 65 5.06 8.47 -1.05
CA LYS A 65 6.01 9.34 -1.74
C LYS A 65 6.85 8.56 -2.74
N ALA A 66 7.33 7.40 -2.33
CA ALA A 66 8.16 6.56 -3.20
C ALA A 66 7.36 6.07 -4.41
N LEU A 67 6.11 5.67 -4.18
CA LEU A 67 5.25 5.19 -5.25
C LEU A 67 4.95 6.30 -6.26
N GLN A 68 4.64 7.50 -5.79
CA GLN A 68 4.35 8.63 -6.68
C GLN A 68 5.55 9.05 -7.48
N LYS A 69 6.73 8.88 -6.94
CA LYS A 69 7.96 9.19 -7.66
C LYS A 69 8.17 8.24 -8.84
N GLN A 70 7.84 6.95 -8.64
CA GLN A 70 7.99 5.96 -9.68
C GLN A 70 6.86 6.00 -10.71
N ASP A 71 5.66 6.37 -10.26
CA ASP A 71 4.49 6.42 -11.13
C ASP A 71 3.65 7.63 -10.73
N PRO A 72 3.84 8.78 -11.39
CA PRO A 72 3.08 9.99 -11.04
C PRO A 72 1.57 9.85 -11.21
N ASN A 73 1.12 8.88 -11.97
CA ASN A 73 -0.31 8.65 -12.21
C ASN A 73 -0.89 7.58 -11.30
N ILE A 74 -0.15 7.16 -10.30
CA ILE A 74 -0.60 6.12 -9.40
C ILE A 74 -1.79 6.59 -8.57
N PHE A 75 -2.70 5.66 -8.29
CA PHE A 75 -3.86 5.94 -7.47
C PHE A 75 -3.71 5.18 -6.16
N VAL A 76 -3.73 5.89 -5.05
CA VAL A 76 -3.52 5.29 -3.73
C VAL A 76 -4.67 5.69 -2.82
N ILE A 77 -5.31 4.69 -2.23
CA ILE A 77 -6.36 4.89 -1.24
C ILE A 77 -5.79 4.50 0.13
N LEU A 78 -5.95 5.39 1.08
CA LEU A 78 -5.53 5.15 2.46
C LEU A 78 -6.76 5.17 3.35
N ASP A 79 -6.89 4.14 4.17
CA ASP A 79 -8.02 4.04 5.09
C ASP A 79 -7.46 3.68 6.47
N ASP A 80 -7.65 4.56 7.44
CA ASP A 80 -7.18 4.36 8.79
C ASP A 80 -8.27 3.90 9.77
N ASN A 81 -9.49 3.73 9.27
CA ASN A 81 -10.60 3.25 10.09
C ASN A 81 -10.75 1.74 9.95
N ILE A 82 -9.72 1.02 10.44
CA ILE A 82 -9.66 -0.42 10.25
C ILE A 82 -9.45 -1.14 11.57
N SER A 83 -9.82 -2.42 11.57
CA SER A 83 -9.57 -3.34 12.65
C SER A 83 -8.94 -4.59 12.03
N VAL A 84 -7.80 -5.00 12.56
CA VAL A 84 -7.06 -6.14 12.02
C VAL A 84 -7.21 -7.33 12.94
N VAL A 85 -7.68 -8.43 12.38
CA VAL A 85 -7.81 -9.71 13.08
C VAL A 85 -6.94 -10.72 12.33
N GLY A 86 -6.12 -11.43 13.08
CA GLY A 86 -5.28 -12.46 12.49
C GLY A 86 -3.82 -12.22 12.81
N ASN A 87 -2.98 -13.01 12.15
CA ASN A 87 -1.54 -12.95 12.38
C ASN A 87 -0.94 -11.81 11.56
N PHE A 88 -0.65 -10.72 12.26
CA PHE A 88 -0.13 -9.53 11.61
C PHE A 88 1.22 -9.16 12.21
N GLN A 89 2.30 -9.62 11.57
CA GLN A 89 3.64 -9.34 12.02
C GLN A 89 4.49 -8.84 10.88
N LYS A 90 5.33 -7.86 11.20
CA LYS A 90 6.28 -7.34 10.25
C LYS A 90 7.41 -8.35 10.08
N ARG A 91 7.76 -8.63 8.85
CA ARG A 91 8.89 -9.49 8.51
C ARG A 91 10.12 -8.66 8.23
N VAL A 92 11.10 -8.86 9.01
CA VAL A 92 12.36 -8.13 8.82
C VAL A 92 13.50 -9.10 8.66
#